data_f17fd9356a54121e9a8462fc1e6373dd
#
_entry.id   f17fd9356a54121e9a8462fc1e6373dd
#
_cell.length_a   1.000
_cell.length_b   1.000
_cell.length_c   1.000
_cell.angle_alpha   90.00
_cell.angle_beta   90.00
_cell.angle_gamma   90.00
#
_symmetry.space_group_name_H-M   'P 1'
#
loop_
_entity.id
_entity.type
_entity.pdbx_description
1 polymer ?
#
loop_
_entity_poly.entity_id
_entity_poly.type
_entity_poly.pdbx_seq_one_letter_code
_entity_poly.pdbx_strand_id
1 'polypeptide(L)'
;MNITKVSTENCTACCLCQNVCPANAISMSENQEGFLYPHIDFSKCVECGKCLQYCPVENPEYHNEKNPVCHAINANDEIRKSAASGGIFSAFAELLVRNGGIVYGAAYNDDFSVEFKSAENLQELEALKGSKYVQSNANDVYKKVKESLLQEKRVLFGGCPCQVAALYKFLGDSGTQNLYTMDIVCHGVPSPKVLRKYLKENFADKKISKIDFRDKTVYGWSTETNIYFENGTVYRRLHTEDPFWKAFLPCICLRKSCSNCKFSVLPRQGDLTIGDFWGIDHFDKSIDDRKGTSVVLVNSEKGRNILEECSEYWSKDIITPIDEALRINKTIAHPFHAHPARRRFFANLDRYSLDILVQKCQTHHYDIGIVGLWYGLNYGSILTYYALYQVVNEMGFDALMVNKPKELWSDRYTDHNTIANKFIYENCYVSNIRKNKRDWEDLNNHCDAFIVGSDVVWNYAICGKQSHQFFFLDFVDDKKKKIAMASSFGAGYNAPDDERILDKYYISKFDYIGVRETDGIDTVSYTHLRAHETSLH
;
A
#
# COMPACT_ATOMS: atom_id res chain seq x y z
N MET A 1 -4.45 3.55 29.65
CA MET A 1 -4.20 3.72 28.20
C MET A 1 -3.68 2.42 27.64
N ASN A 2 -4.12 2.00 26.45
CA ASN A 2 -3.73 0.72 25.85
C ASN A 2 -3.51 0.86 24.33
N ILE A 3 -3.24 -0.26 23.65
CA ILE A 3 -2.85 -0.32 22.23
C ILE A 3 -3.93 0.19 21.25
N THR A 4 -5.20 0.35 21.69
CA THR A 4 -6.26 0.91 20.83
C THR A 4 -6.02 2.37 20.43
N LYS A 5 -5.08 3.07 21.10
CA LYS A 5 -4.66 4.42 20.69
C LYS A 5 -3.83 4.44 19.41
N VAL A 6 -3.20 3.33 19.06
CA VAL A 6 -2.43 3.22 17.83
C VAL A 6 -3.41 3.06 16.68
N SER A 7 -3.45 4.04 15.78
CA SER A 7 -4.35 4.01 14.63
C SER A 7 -4.04 2.81 13.70
N THR A 8 -5.04 2.35 12.97
CA THR A 8 -4.86 1.31 11.95
C THR A 8 -3.89 1.74 10.85
N GLU A 9 -3.72 3.03 10.63
CA GLU A 9 -2.80 3.60 9.64
C GLU A 9 -1.34 3.55 10.09
N ASN A 10 -1.09 3.44 11.39
CA ASN A 10 0.26 3.39 11.95
C ASN A 10 0.66 2.00 12.44
N CYS A 11 -0.30 1.16 12.85
CA CYS A 11 -0.03 -0.18 13.37
C CYS A 11 0.63 -1.08 12.32
N THR A 12 1.85 -1.58 12.57
CA THR A 12 2.58 -2.49 11.69
C THR A 12 2.25 -3.97 11.92
N ALA A 13 1.45 -4.28 12.93
CA ALA A 13 1.17 -5.66 13.39
C ALA A 13 2.43 -6.48 13.71
N CYS A 14 3.41 -5.85 14.32
CA CYS A 14 4.62 -6.52 14.76
C CYS A 14 4.40 -7.53 15.91
N CYS A 15 3.19 -7.64 16.45
CA CYS A 15 2.78 -8.53 17.55
C CYS A 15 3.42 -8.24 18.90
N LEU A 16 4.20 -7.16 19.07
CA LEU A 16 4.87 -6.89 20.35
C LEU A 16 3.87 -6.67 21.48
N CYS A 17 2.78 -5.95 21.23
CA CYS A 17 1.74 -5.71 22.23
C CYS A 17 1.14 -7.01 22.82
N GLN A 18 1.01 -8.06 22.01
CA GLN A 18 0.61 -9.40 22.44
C GLN A 18 1.70 -10.03 23.33
N ASN A 19 2.97 -9.93 22.93
CA ASN A 19 4.09 -10.54 23.64
C ASN A 19 4.36 -9.93 25.04
N VAL A 20 4.15 -8.61 25.19
CA VAL A 20 4.39 -7.91 26.46
C VAL A 20 3.20 -7.88 27.40
N CYS A 21 2.03 -8.39 26.96
CA CYS A 21 0.82 -8.37 27.78
C CYS A 21 0.91 -9.38 28.94
N PRO A 22 1.00 -8.94 30.21
CA PRO A 22 1.16 -9.86 31.34
C PRO A 22 -0.11 -10.67 31.62
N ALA A 23 -1.27 -10.19 31.18
CA ALA A 23 -2.56 -10.85 31.38
C ALA A 23 -2.99 -11.68 30.16
N ASN A 24 -2.16 -11.80 29.10
CA ASN A 24 -2.50 -12.43 27.85
C ASN A 24 -3.85 -11.97 27.26
N ALA A 25 -4.17 -10.68 27.46
CA ALA A 25 -5.43 -10.06 27.06
C ALA A 25 -5.43 -9.59 25.59
N ILE A 26 -4.33 -9.76 24.85
CA ILE A 26 -4.20 -9.26 23.47
C ILE A 26 -3.97 -10.44 22.53
N SER A 27 -4.80 -10.53 21.51
CA SER A 27 -4.66 -11.45 20.38
C SER A 27 -4.59 -10.65 19.08
N MET A 28 -4.05 -11.29 18.02
CA MET A 28 -4.05 -10.70 16.68
C MET A 28 -5.19 -11.30 15.86
N SER A 29 -6.00 -10.44 15.24
CA SER A 29 -7.12 -10.86 14.38
C SER A 29 -7.12 -10.09 13.06
N GLU A 30 -7.63 -10.72 12.01
CA GLU A 30 -7.75 -10.09 10.71
C GLU A 30 -8.90 -9.07 10.66
N ASN A 31 -8.64 -7.93 10.02
CA ASN A 31 -9.69 -6.99 9.67
C ASN A 31 -10.35 -7.37 8.33
N GLN A 32 -11.28 -6.55 7.84
CA GLN A 32 -11.98 -6.78 6.56
C GLN A 32 -11.03 -6.86 5.34
N GLU A 33 -9.89 -6.17 5.39
CA GLU A 33 -8.86 -6.22 4.36
C GLU A 33 -7.96 -7.47 4.48
N GLY A 34 -8.10 -8.27 5.56
CA GLY A 34 -7.30 -9.46 5.82
C GLY A 34 -5.95 -9.18 6.48
N PHE A 35 -5.74 -8.00 7.05
CA PHE A 35 -4.54 -7.69 7.82
C PHE A 35 -4.75 -7.92 9.32
N LEU A 36 -3.72 -8.44 9.97
CA LEU A 36 -3.71 -8.63 11.41
C LEU A 36 -3.68 -7.30 12.16
N TYR A 37 -4.53 -7.18 13.19
CA TYR A 37 -4.53 -6.07 14.15
C TYR A 37 -4.72 -6.60 15.58
N PRO A 38 -4.21 -5.89 16.60
CA PRO A 38 -4.40 -6.28 17.98
C PRO A 38 -5.87 -6.13 18.39
N HIS A 39 -6.40 -7.18 18.99
CA HIS A 39 -7.71 -7.21 19.63
C HIS A 39 -7.52 -7.40 21.14
N ILE A 40 -8.21 -6.61 21.98
CA ILE A 40 -8.12 -6.68 23.44
C ILE A 40 -9.36 -7.37 24.00
N ASP A 41 -9.13 -8.42 24.78
CA ASP A 41 -10.13 -8.96 25.69
C ASP A 41 -10.18 -8.11 26.95
N PHE A 42 -11.15 -7.20 27.03
CA PHE A 42 -11.28 -6.27 28.15
C PHE A 42 -11.66 -6.98 29.46
N SER A 43 -12.15 -8.22 29.42
CA SER A 43 -12.41 -8.99 30.65
C SER A 43 -11.13 -9.47 31.33
N LYS A 44 -10.03 -9.57 30.59
CA LYS A 44 -8.70 -9.95 31.07
C LYS A 44 -7.75 -8.75 31.21
N CYS A 45 -8.04 -7.63 30.57
CA CYS A 45 -7.14 -6.48 30.54
C CYS A 45 -7.05 -5.80 31.92
N VAL A 46 -5.84 -5.76 32.48
CA VAL A 46 -5.54 -5.10 33.77
C VAL A 46 -5.11 -3.65 33.60
N GLU A 47 -5.30 -3.05 32.44
CA GLU A 47 -5.03 -1.64 32.11
C GLU A 47 -3.61 -1.14 32.43
N CYS A 48 -2.60 -2.00 32.50
CA CYS A 48 -1.23 -1.66 32.89
C CYS A 48 -0.48 -0.76 31.90
N GLY A 49 -0.99 -0.55 30.68
CA GLY A 49 -0.41 0.34 29.67
C GLY A 49 0.83 -0.20 28.93
N LYS A 50 1.39 -1.35 29.32
CA LYS A 50 2.63 -1.90 28.73
C LYS A 50 2.56 -2.05 27.22
N CYS A 51 1.42 -2.48 26.67
CA CYS A 51 1.23 -2.67 25.23
C CYS A 51 1.44 -1.37 24.42
N LEU A 52 1.10 -0.20 24.98
CA LEU A 52 1.33 1.09 24.35
C LEU A 52 2.77 1.59 24.63
N GLN A 53 3.26 1.42 25.85
CA GLN A 53 4.61 1.81 26.25
C GLN A 53 5.69 1.14 25.41
N TYR A 54 5.52 -0.17 25.14
CA TYR A 54 6.47 -0.94 24.34
C TYR A 54 6.22 -0.85 22.82
N CYS A 55 5.14 -0.18 22.38
CA CYS A 55 4.85 -0.10 20.95
C CYS A 55 5.96 0.63 20.19
N PRO A 56 6.66 -0.03 19.24
CA PRO A 56 7.78 0.59 18.55
C PRO A 56 7.33 1.67 17.55
N VAL A 57 6.04 1.70 17.22
CA VAL A 57 5.47 2.75 16.35
C VAL A 57 5.23 4.04 17.14
N GLU A 58 4.76 3.94 18.41
CA GLU A 58 4.55 5.10 19.27
C GLU A 58 5.86 5.61 19.85
N ASN A 59 6.78 4.70 20.16
CA ASN A 59 8.07 4.98 20.76
C ASN A 59 9.19 4.37 19.92
N PRO A 60 9.48 4.92 18.72
CA PRO A 60 10.53 4.37 17.86
C PRO A 60 11.91 4.61 18.49
N GLU A 61 12.78 3.60 18.38
CA GLU A 61 14.17 3.66 18.78
C GLU A 61 15.05 3.27 17.60
N TYR A 62 16.22 3.91 17.50
CA TYR A 62 17.20 3.70 16.44
C TYR A 62 18.57 3.62 17.08
N HIS A 63 19.19 2.43 17.06
CA HIS A 63 20.43 2.15 17.78
C HIS A 63 21.66 2.09 16.88
N ASN A 64 21.47 1.96 15.57
CA ASN A 64 22.52 1.73 14.60
C ASN A 64 23.14 3.02 14.03
N GLU A 65 24.20 2.85 13.24
CA GLU A 65 24.92 3.94 12.57
C GLU A 65 24.03 4.64 11.52
N LYS A 66 24.12 5.98 11.46
CA LYS A 66 23.38 6.78 10.47
C LYS A 66 23.90 6.60 9.05
N ASN A 67 25.18 6.32 8.90
CA ASN A 67 25.87 6.16 7.63
C ASN A 67 26.43 4.74 7.51
N PRO A 68 25.61 3.74 7.19
CA PRO A 68 26.06 2.36 7.07
C PRO A 68 27.00 2.20 5.86
N VAL A 69 27.94 1.26 5.95
CA VAL A 69 28.73 0.85 4.78
C VAL A 69 27.84 0.00 3.88
N CYS A 70 27.79 0.37 2.60
CA CYS A 70 27.01 -0.34 1.61
C CYS A 70 27.89 -1.27 0.78
N HIS A 71 27.47 -2.52 0.66
CA HIS A 71 28.14 -3.54 -0.15
C HIS A 71 27.19 -4.08 -1.22
N ALA A 72 27.76 -4.48 -2.35
CA ALA A 72 27.12 -5.36 -3.31
C ALA A 72 27.79 -6.74 -3.21
N ILE A 73 27.02 -7.76 -2.85
CA ILE A 73 27.56 -9.09 -2.55
C ILE A 73 26.84 -10.18 -3.33
N ASN A 74 27.65 -11.09 -3.88
CA ASN A 74 27.22 -12.36 -4.44
C ASN A 74 27.79 -13.49 -3.59
N ALA A 75 26.96 -14.33 -2.98
CA ALA A 75 27.42 -15.59 -2.43
C ALA A 75 27.87 -16.55 -3.54
N ASN A 76 28.49 -17.67 -3.19
CA ASN A 76 28.80 -18.73 -4.14
C ASN A 76 27.53 -19.29 -4.80
N ASP A 77 27.66 -19.93 -5.96
CA ASP A 77 26.53 -20.36 -6.79
C ASP A 77 25.61 -21.37 -6.08
N GLU A 78 26.15 -22.24 -5.23
CA GLU A 78 25.36 -23.23 -4.47
C GLU A 78 24.35 -22.53 -3.55
N ILE A 79 24.78 -21.52 -2.79
CA ILE A 79 23.94 -20.75 -1.89
C ILE A 79 22.95 -19.87 -2.68
N ARG A 80 23.43 -19.22 -3.74
CA ARG A 80 22.61 -18.29 -4.54
C ARG A 80 21.48 -18.98 -5.28
N LYS A 81 21.64 -20.24 -5.68
CA LYS A 81 20.66 -21.02 -6.43
C LYS A 81 19.33 -21.12 -5.70
N SER A 82 19.34 -21.32 -4.38
CA SER A 82 18.14 -21.44 -3.54
C SER A 82 17.72 -20.12 -2.88
N ALA A 83 18.43 -19.02 -3.13
CA ALA A 83 18.16 -17.73 -2.50
C ALA A 83 17.36 -16.79 -3.43
N ALA A 84 16.57 -15.89 -2.85
CA ALA A 84 15.81 -14.89 -3.59
C ALA A 84 16.69 -13.85 -4.31
N SER A 85 17.90 -13.56 -3.78
CA SER A 85 18.83 -12.56 -4.28
C SER A 85 20.27 -13.10 -4.28
N GLY A 86 21.24 -12.34 -3.80
CA GLY A 86 22.67 -12.71 -3.72
C GLY A 86 23.04 -13.75 -2.68
N GLY A 87 22.11 -14.23 -1.85
CA GLY A 87 22.31 -15.38 -0.95
C GLY A 87 22.74 -15.04 0.47
N ILE A 88 22.74 -13.78 0.88
CA ILE A 88 23.28 -13.33 2.17
C ILE A 88 22.60 -14.01 3.37
N PHE A 89 21.25 -14.01 3.42
CA PHE A 89 20.54 -14.66 4.51
C PHE A 89 20.90 -16.14 4.63
N SER A 90 20.95 -16.85 3.50
CA SER A 90 21.25 -18.28 3.48
C SER A 90 22.66 -18.58 3.97
N ALA A 91 23.67 -17.84 3.51
CA ALA A 91 25.05 -18.01 3.95
C ALA A 91 25.22 -17.84 5.46
N PHE A 92 24.62 -16.76 5.97
CA PHE A 92 24.66 -16.42 7.38
C PHE A 92 23.97 -17.46 8.26
N ALA A 93 22.75 -17.82 7.85
CA ALA A 93 21.95 -18.80 8.55
C ALA A 93 22.58 -20.19 8.56
N GLU A 94 23.19 -20.61 7.43
CA GLU A 94 23.93 -21.88 7.37
C GLU A 94 25.16 -21.90 8.28
N LEU A 95 25.96 -20.83 8.27
CA LEU A 95 27.10 -20.68 9.16
C LEU A 95 26.68 -20.81 10.62
N LEU A 96 25.63 -20.11 11.01
CA LEU A 96 25.15 -20.10 12.38
C LEU A 96 24.66 -21.46 12.85
N VAL A 97 23.82 -22.11 12.03
CA VAL A 97 23.26 -23.44 12.33
C VAL A 97 24.35 -24.51 12.39
N ARG A 98 25.35 -24.49 11.49
CA ARG A 98 26.49 -25.41 11.52
C ARG A 98 27.31 -25.28 12.80
N ASN A 99 27.31 -24.09 13.39
CA ASN A 99 28.02 -23.78 14.64
C ASN A 99 27.12 -23.91 15.90
N GLY A 100 25.99 -24.62 15.80
CA GLY A 100 25.09 -24.89 16.92
C GLY A 100 24.21 -23.71 17.35
N GLY A 101 24.08 -22.66 16.51
CA GLY A 101 23.18 -21.55 16.73
C GLY A 101 21.77 -21.86 16.25
N ILE A 102 20.85 -20.89 16.46
CA ILE A 102 19.45 -20.98 16.07
C ILE A 102 19.05 -19.79 15.21
N VAL A 103 18.28 -20.02 14.15
CA VAL A 103 17.81 -19.00 13.22
C VAL A 103 16.30 -18.86 13.35
N TYR A 104 15.80 -17.63 13.49
CA TYR A 104 14.38 -17.31 13.45
C TYR A 104 14.06 -16.52 12.17
N GLY A 105 13.03 -16.93 11.44
CA GLY A 105 12.61 -16.29 10.20
C GLY A 105 11.18 -16.65 9.80
N ALA A 106 10.66 -15.98 8.80
CA ALA A 106 9.32 -16.22 8.28
C ALA A 106 9.26 -17.51 7.44
N ALA A 107 8.25 -18.35 7.66
CA ALA A 107 8.02 -19.60 6.93
C ALA A 107 6.54 -19.78 6.61
N TYR A 108 6.24 -20.51 5.53
CA TYR A 108 4.88 -20.95 5.22
C TYR A 108 4.40 -22.05 6.17
N ASN A 109 3.12 -21.99 6.50
CA ASN A 109 2.35 -23.11 7.02
C ASN A 109 1.71 -23.91 5.87
N ASP A 110 1.06 -25.03 6.19
CA ASP A 110 0.43 -25.90 5.19
C ASP A 110 -0.72 -25.22 4.42
N ASP A 111 -1.33 -24.19 5.00
CA ASP A 111 -2.37 -23.35 4.39
C ASP A 111 -1.81 -22.11 3.66
N PHE A 112 -0.48 -22.02 3.52
CA PHE A 112 0.25 -20.87 2.97
C PHE A 112 0.07 -19.55 3.75
N SER A 113 -0.44 -19.58 4.97
CA SER A 113 -0.22 -18.49 5.91
C SER A 113 1.25 -18.42 6.29
N VAL A 114 1.72 -17.26 6.73
CA VAL A 114 3.14 -17.06 7.07
C VAL A 114 3.28 -16.69 8.53
N GLU A 115 4.16 -17.39 9.23
CA GLU A 115 4.53 -17.09 10.61
C GLU A 115 6.02 -17.30 10.84
N PHE A 116 6.52 -16.85 11.99
CA PHE A 116 7.90 -17.08 12.37
C PHE A 116 8.10 -18.51 12.89
N LYS A 117 9.15 -19.15 12.37
CA LYS A 117 9.64 -20.46 12.82
C LYS A 117 11.12 -20.38 13.16
N SER A 118 11.62 -21.36 13.90
CA SER A 118 13.04 -21.54 14.20
C SER A 118 13.64 -22.65 13.34
N ALA A 119 14.95 -22.59 13.15
CA ALA A 119 15.75 -23.66 12.55
C ALA A 119 17.05 -23.84 13.33
N GLU A 120 17.33 -25.10 13.74
CA GLU A 120 18.55 -25.51 14.43
C GLU A 120 19.40 -26.46 13.57
N ASN A 121 18.92 -26.83 12.40
CA ASN A 121 19.61 -27.67 11.42
C ASN A 121 19.31 -27.22 9.99
N LEU A 122 20.11 -27.70 9.01
CA LEU A 122 19.99 -27.30 7.62
C LEU A 122 18.65 -27.69 6.98
N GLN A 123 18.02 -28.79 7.41
CA GLN A 123 16.75 -29.24 6.88
C GLN A 123 15.61 -28.27 7.28
N GLU A 124 15.58 -27.86 8.54
CA GLU A 124 14.60 -26.88 9.03
C GLU A 124 14.83 -25.50 8.39
N LEU A 125 16.10 -25.14 8.14
CA LEU A 125 16.48 -23.88 7.53
C LEU A 125 15.88 -23.68 6.14
N GLU A 126 15.62 -24.76 5.38
CA GLU A 126 15.02 -24.66 4.04
C GLU A 126 13.65 -23.95 4.06
N ALA A 127 12.86 -24.14 5.12
CA ALA A 127 11.56 -23.48 5.27
C ALA A 127 11.68 -21.94 5.45
N LEU A 128 12.82 -21.47 5.97
CA LEU A 128 13.06 -20.05 6.22
C LEU A 128 13.63 -19.33 4.99
N LYS A 129 14.24 -20.06 4.04
CA LYS A 129 14.80 -19.48 2.82
C LYS A 129 13.71 -18.96 1.87
N GLY A 130 14.10 -18.03 1.00
CA GLY A 130 13.20 -17.42 0.00
C GLY A 130 12.24 -16.37 0.57
N SER A 131 11.77 -15.48 -0.29
CA SER A 131 10.88 -14.37 0.09
C SER A 131 9.42 -14.82 0.15
N LYS A 132 8.72 -14.46 1.23
CA LYS A 132 7.29 -14.67 1.42
C LYS A 132 6.59 -13.32 1.27
N TYR A 133 5.98 -13.08 0.10
CA TYR A 133 5.32 -11.80 -0.21
C TYR A 133 3.91 -11.76 0.38
N VAL A 134 3.83 -11.81 1.71
CA VAL A 134 2.58 -11.69 2.48
C VAL A 134 2.91 -11.30 3.92
N GLN A 135 1.95 -10.69 4.63
CA GLN A 135 2.12 -10.40 6.05
C GLN A 135 2.37 -11.67 6.85
N SER A 136 3.46 -11.68 7.61
CA SER A 136 3.77 -12.75 8.57
C SER A 136 3.20 -12.44 9.96
N ASN A 137 2.79 -13.46 10.69
CA ASN A 137 2.44 -13.37 12.11
C ASN A 137 3.68 -13.68 12.96
N ALA A 138 4.10 -12.74 13.80
CA ALA A 138 5.23 -12.95 14.69
C ALA A 138 4.89 -13.79 15.93
N ASN A 139 3.60 -14.01 16.20
CA ASN A 139 3.13 -14.81 17.34
C ASN A 139 3.91 -14.52 18.65
N ASP A 140 4.53 -15.53 19.23
CA ASP A 140 5.33 -15.49 20.46
C ASP A 140 6.86 -15.52 20.20
N VAL A 141 7.29 -15.25 18.97
CA VAL A 141 8.69 -15.41 18.54
C VAL A 141 9.67 -14.63 19.43
N TYR A 142 9.31 -13.44 19.91
CA TYR A 142 10.21 -12.63 20.74
C TYR A 142 10.50 -13.31 22.10
N LYS A 143 9.53 -14.04 22.66
CA LYS A 143 9.73 -14.84 23.87
C LYS A 143 10.68 -16.00 23.59
N LYS A 144 10.50 -16.71 22.47
CA LYS A 144 11.36 -17.83 22.06
C LYS A 144 12.81 -17.39 21.80
N VAL A 145 12.98 -16.23 21.14
CA VAL A 145 14.30 -15.61 20.96
C VAL A 145 14.96 -15.33 22.32
N LYS A 146 14.22 -14.72 23.25
CA LYS A 146 14.72 -14.46 24.61
C LYS A 146 15.13 -15.73 25.34
N GLU A 147 14.33 -16.79 25.25
CA GLU A 147 14.62 -18.11 25.84
C GLU A 147 15.92 -18.70 25.27
N SER A 148 16.14 -18.61 23.95
CA SER A 148 17.36 -19.10 23.30
C SER A 148 18.59 -18.29 23.72
N LEU A 149 18.46 -16.98 23.87
CA LEU A 149 19.55 -16.11 24.35
C LEU A 149 19.89 -16.41 25.82
N LEU A 150 18.92 -16.71 26.67
CA LEU A 150 19.15 -17.12 28.07
C LEU A 150 19.86 -18.48 28.16
N GLN A 151 19.75 -19.31 27.12
CA GLN A 151 20.52 -20.56 26.97
C GLN A 151 21.89 -20.33 26.34
N GLU A 152 22.32 -19.08 26.23
CA GLU A 152 23.60 -18.67 25.64
C GLU A 152 23.81 -19.07 24.17
N LYS A 153 22.71 -19.44 23.45
CA LYS A 153 22.77 -19.77 22.02
C LYS A 153 23.08 -18.53 21.20
N ARG A 154 23.88 -18.68 20.14
CA ARG A 154 23.95 -17.66 19.07
C ARG A 154 22.65 -17.66 18.30
N VAL A 155 22.01 -16.51 18.16
CA VAL A 155 20.69 -16.36 17.55
C VAL A 155 20.78 -15.42 16.36
N LEU A 156 20.27 -15.83 15.19
CA LEU A 156 19.97 -14.94 14.07
C LEU A 156 18.45 -14.72 14.02
N PHE A 157 18.02 -13.46 14.00
CA PHE A 157 16.65 -13.07 13.75
C PHE A 157 16.56 -12.31 12.42
N GLY A 158 15.89 -12.91 11.42
CA GLY A 158 15.64 -12.28 10.11
C GLY A 158 14.19 -11.87 9.96
N GLY A 159 13.90 -10.57 9.66
CA GLY A 159 12.52 -10.10 9.53
C GLY A 159 12.38 -8.74 8.86
N CYS A 160 11.16 -8.22 8.81
CA CYS A 160 10.93 -6.84 8.40
C CYS A 160 11.50 -5.86 9.44
N PRO A 161 11.90 -4.63 9.05
CA PRO A 161 12.45 -3.66 9.99
C PRO A 161 11.55 -3.39 11.22
N CYS A 162 10.24 -3.34 11.04
CA CYS A 162 9.29 -3.18 12.14
C CYS A 162 9.27 -4.36 13.12
N GLN A 163 9.63 -5.56 12.67
CA GLN A 163 9.72 -6.77 13.52
C GLN A 163 11.04 -6.81 14.27
N VAL A 164 12.13 -6.38 13.65
CA VAL A 164 13.44 -6.20 14.30
C VAL A 164 13.36 -5.13 15.37
N ALA A 165 12.73 -3.97 15.07
CA ALA A 165 12.46 -2.93 16.06
C ALA A 165 11.65 -3.45 17.26
N ALA A 166 10.65 -4.29 17.01
CA ALA A 166 9.84 -4.91 18.06
C ALA A 166 10.66 -5.88 18.92
N LEU A 167 11.56 -6.65 18.32
CA LEU A 167 12.44 -7.55 19.05
C LEU A 167 13.35 -6.78 20.01
N TYR A 168 14.04 -5.73 19.54
CA TYR A 168 14.88 -4.89 20.41
C TYR A 168 14.08 -4.26 21.54
N LYS A 169 12.89 -3.74 21.25
CA LYS A 169 11.98 -3.21 22.30
C LYS A 169 11.58 -4.28 23.32
N PHE A 170 11.42 -5.53 22.91
CA PHE A 170 11.07 -6.64 23.81
C PHE A 170 12.23 -7.04 24.72
N LEU A 171 13.43 -7.10 24.18
CA LEU A 171 14.63 -7.54 24.90
C LEU A 171 15.19 -6.45 25.83
N GLY A 172 15.09 -5.17 25.44
CA GLY A 172 15.79 -4.07 26.10
C GLY A 172 17.31 -4.23 25.96
N ASP A 173 18.06 -3.64 26.88
CA ASP A 173 19.53 -3.58 26.83
C ASP A 173 20.22 -4.88 27.27
N SER A 174 19.46 -5.87 27.78
CA SER A 174 20.04 -7.07 28.38
C SER A 174 20.01 -8.28 27.46
N GLY A 175 21.15 -8.98 27.35
CA GLY A 175 21.22 -10.29 26.70
C GLY A 175 21.32 -10.31 25.18
N THR A 176 21.67 -9.17 24.56
CA THR A 176 21.77 -9.08 23.09
C THR A 176 23.15 -9.43 22.51
N GLN A 177 24.10 -9.84 23.32
CA GLN A 177 25.48 -10.12 22.88
C GLN A 177 25.53 -11.23 21.82
N ASN A 178 24.77 -12.31 22.02
CA ASN A 178 24.68 -13.46 21.10
C ASN A 178 23.56 -13.29 20.06
N LEU A 179 22.89 -12.13 20.01
CA LEU A 179 21.84 -11.83 19.02
C LEU A 179 22.45 -11.14 17.82
N TYR A 180 22.17 -11.67 16.65
CA TYR A 180 22.42 -11.06 15.35
C TYR A 180 21.07 -10.77 14.68
N THR A 181 20.92 -9.60 14.11
CA THR A 181 19.66 -9.19 13.48
C THR A 181 19.87 -8.81 12.02
N MET A 182 18.95 -9.26 11.19
CA MET A 182 18.96 -8.97 9.76
C MET A 182 17.60 -8.44 9.34
N ASP A 183 17.53 -7.17 8.98
CA ASP A 183 16.31 -6.63 8.39
C ASP A 183 16.39 -6.61 6.86
N ILE A 184 15.21 -6.63 6.21
CA ILE A 184 15.13 -6.59 4.75
C ILE A 184 14.87 -5.16 4.26
N VAL A 185 15.29 -4.86 3.02
CA VAL A 185 14.78 -3.71 2.26
C VAL A 185 13.32 -4.01 1.93
N CYS A 186 12.42 -3.52 2.78
CA CYS A 186 11.01 -3.89 2.76
C CYS A 186 10.20 -2.98 1.85
N HIS A 187 9.55 -3.56 0.84
CA HIS A 187 8.61 -2.87 -0.04
C HIS A 187 7.24 -2.63 0.60
N GLY A 188 6.95 -3.28 1.73
CA GLY A 188 5.64 -3.35 2.36
C GLY A 188 5.04 -4.75 2.28
N VAL A 189 4.02 -5.01 3.07
CA VAL A 189 3.42 -6.35 3.18
C VAL A 189 2.04 -6.40 2.53
N PRO A 190 1.80 -7.33 1.58
CA PRO A 190 0.48 -7.60 1.02
C PRO A 190 -0.44 -8.28 2.04
N SER A 191 -1.74 -8.15 1.79
CA SER A 191 -2.76 -8.79 2.62
C SER A 191 -2.76 -10.31 2.47
N PRO A 192 -2.83 -11.07 3.58
CA PRO A 192 -3.07 -12.51 3.55
C PRO A 192 -4.37 -12.90 2.80
N LYS A 193 -5.43 -12.10 2.92
CA LYS A 193 -6.68 -12.31 2.18
C LYS A 193 -6.49 -12.23 0.66
N VAL A 194 -5.60 -11.34 0.19
CA VAL A 194 -5.29 -11.22 -1.25
C VAL A 194 -4.53 -12.45 -1.74
N LEU A 195 -3.56 -12.96 -0.98
CA LEU A 195 -2.86 -14.19 -1.35
C LEU A 195 -3.83 -15.39 -1.38
N ARG A 196 -4.64 -15.58 -0.34
CA ARG A 196 -5.66 -16.66 -0.30
C ARG A 196 -6.63 -16.57 -1.49
N LYS A 197 -7.09 -15.36 -1.83
CA LYS A 197 -7.95 -15.14 -2.99
C LYS A 197 -7.24 -15.53 -4.30
N TYR A 198 -6.00 -15.09 -4.49
CA TYR A 198 -5.18 -15.43 -5.64
C TYR A 198 -5.03 -16.95 -5.80
N LEU A 199 -4.67 -17.64 -4.73
CA LEU A 199 -4.51 -19.10 -4.75
C LEU A 199 -5.83 -19.81 -5.04
N LYS A 200 -6.92 -19.39 -4.39
CA LYS A 200 -8.25 -19.96 -4.58
C LYS A 200 -8.78 -19.80 -6.00
N GLU A 201 -8.63 -18.61 -6.58
CA GLU A 201 -9.17 -18.31 -7.92
C GLU A 201 -8.41 -19.02 -9.04
N ASN A 202 -7.12 -19.27 -8.86
CA ASN A 202 -6.29 -19.83 -9.92
C ASN A 202 -6.01 -21.34 -9.74
N PHE A 203 -6.11 -21.87 -8.52
CA PHE A 203 -5.60 -23.22 -8.22
C PHE A 203 -6.50 -24.03 -7.28
N ALA A 204 -7.82 -23.72 -7.20
CA ALA A 204 -8.76 -24.40 -6.28
C ALA A 204 -8.78 -25.94 -6.43
N ASP A 205 -8.60 -26.45 -7.65
CA ASP A 205 -8.65 -27.86 -7.97
C ASP A 205 -7.28 -28.56 -7.89
N LYS A 206 -6.25 -27.85 -7.43
CA LYS A 206 -4.86 -28.35 -7.42
C LYS A 206 -4.29 -28.30 -6.02
N LYS A 207 -3.58 -29.35 -5.65
CA LYS A 207 -2.82 -29.35 -4.39
C LYS A 207 -1.46 -28.71 -4.62
N ILE A 208 -1.24 -27.56 -3.96
CA ILE A 208 0.00 -26.81 -4.01
C ILE A 208 1.00 -27.44 -3.03
N SER A 209 2.21 -27.74 -3.50
CA SER A 209 3.31 -28.24 -2.67
C SER A 209 4.31 -27.16 -2.27
N LYS A 210 4.51 -26.13 -3.12
CA LYS A 210 5.44 -25.02 -2.84
C LYS A 210 5.02 -23.77 -3.59
N ILE A 211 5.21 -22.62 -2.96
CA ILE A 211 5.16 -21.29 -3.60
C ILE A 211 6.56 -20.71 -3.60
N ASP A 212 7.04 -20.26 -4.75
CA ASP A 212 8.31 -19.58 -4.91
C ASP A 212 8.15 -18.35 -5.80
N PHE A 213 8.25 -17.17 -5.22
CA PHE A 213 8.10 -15.90 -5.93
C PHE A 213 9.42 -15.40 -6.54
N ARG A 214 10.51 -16.13 -6.35
CA ARG A 214 11.85 -15.70 -6.75
C ARG A 214 12.70 -16.85 -7.30
N ASP A 215 12.06 -17.85 -7.87
CA ASP A 215 12.74 -18.94 -8.54
C ASP A 215 13.58 -18.41 -9.72
N LYS A 216 14.81 -18.86 -9.82
CA LYS A 216 15.78 -18.41 -10.82
C LYS A 216 16.02 -19.41 -11.95
N THR A 217 15.30 -20.53 -11.95
CA THR A 217 15.59 -21.67 -12.85
C THR A 217 15.32 -21.40 -14.31
N VAL A 218 14.36 -20.55 -14.65
CA VAL A 218 13.95 -20.30 -16.05
C VAL A 218 14.37 -18.92 -16.52
N TYR A 219 14.03 -17.87 -15.79
CA TYR A 219 14.25 -16.49 -16.22
C TYR A 219 15.44 -15.81 -15.51
N GLY A 220 16.17 -16.54 -14.67
CA GLY A 220 17.27 -16.00 -13.87
C GLY A 220 16.76 -15.10 -12.76
N TRP A 221 17.55 -14.10 -12.38
CA TRP A 221 17.18 -13.17 -11.33
C TRP A 221 16.06 -12.22 -11.78
N SER A 222 14.84 -12.56 -11.46
CA SER A 222 13.64 -11.82 -11.84
C SER A 222 12.58 -11.86 -10.73
N THR A 223 11.47 -11.19 -10.96
CA THR A 223 10.24 -11.31 -10.16
C THR A 223 9.25 -12.17 -10.93
N GLU A 224 9.16 -13.44 -10.56
CA GLU A 224 8.21 -14.38 -11.14
C GLU A 224 7.49 -15.16 -10.05
N THR A 225 6.29 -15.65 -10.37
CA THR A 225 5.55 -16.58 -9.52
C THR A 225 5.73 -18.00 -10.04
N ASN A 226 6.26 -18.87 -9.20
CA ASN A 226 6.26 -20.30 -9.44
C ASN A 226 5.43 -21.02 -8.36
N ILE A 227 4.37 -21.69 -8.80
CA ILE A 227 3.53 -22.55 -7.94
C ILE A 227 3.76 -23.98 -8.37
N TYR A 228 4.31 -24.76 -7.46
CA TYR A 228 4.57 -26.20 -7.64
C TYR A 228 3.40 -27.00 -7.10
N PHE A 229 2.96 -28.03 -7.82
CA PHE A 229 1.86 -28.89 -7.42
C PHE A 229 2.35 -30.31 -7.08
N GLU A 230 1.60 -31.01 -6.21
CA GLU A 230 1.93 -32.40 -5.82
C GLU A 230 2.03 -33.36 -7.01
N ASN A 231 1.33 -33.07 -8.11
CA ASN A 231 1.38 -33.88 -9.33
C ASN A 231 2.63 -33.61 -10.20
N GLY A 232 3.58 -32.81 -9.73
CA GLY A 232 4.83 -32.46 -10.41
C GLY A 232 4.71 -31.36 -11.45
N THR A 233 3.52 -30.83 -11.73
CA THR A 233 3.36 -29.68 -12.64
C THR A 233 3.73 -28.37 -11.94
N VAL A 234 4.11 -27.35 -12.72
CA VAL A 234 4.50 -26.03 -12.21
C VAL A 234 3.79 -24.96 -13.03
N TYR A 235 3.13 -24.04 -12.32
CA TYR A 235 2.65 -22.78 -12.89
C TYR A 235 3.76 -21.73 -12.80
N ARG A 236 4.00 -21.00 -13.90
CA ARG A 236 5.01 -19.93 -13.97
C ARG A 236 4.45 -18.72 -14.65
N ARG A 237 4.62 -17.55 -14.03
CA ARG A 237 4.31 -16.25 -14.63
C ARG A 237 5.27 -15.16 -14.19
N LEU A 238 5.63 -14.29 -15.11
CA LEU A 238 6.38 -13.07 -14.82
C LEU A 238 5.49 -12.04 -14.12
N HIS A 239 6.09 -11.14 -13.37
CA HIS A 239 5.40 -10.06 -12.66
C HIS A 239 4.53 -9.17 -13.57
N THR A 240 4.90 -9.02 -14.84
CA THR A 240 4.14 -8.25 -15.85
C THR A 240 2.82 -8.90 -16.25
N GLU A 241 2.65 -10.18 -15.99
CA GLU A 241 1.47 -10.96 -16.38
C GLU A 241 0.64 -11.38 -15.17
N ASP A 242 1.31 -11.61 -14.04
CA ASP A 242 0.69 -12.18 -12.85
C ASP A 242 -0.10 -11.12 -12.05
N PRO A 243 -1.40 -11.33 -11.77
CA PRO A 243 -2.25 -10.35 -11.09
C PRO A 243 -1.82 -10.07 -9.65
N PHE A 244 -1.18 -11.03 -8.97
CA PHE A 244 -0.65 -10.80 -7.63
C PHE A 244 0.48 -9.78 -7.64
N TRP A 245 1.45 -9.91 -8.56
CA TRP A 245 2.53 -8.95 -8.74
C TRP A 245 2.04 -7.59 -9.22
N LYS A 246 1.06 -7.58 -10.12
CA LYS A 246 0.41 -6.34 -10.59
C LYS A 246 -0.32 -5.58 -9.47
N ALA A 247 -0.76 -6.26 -8.41
CA ALA A 247 -1.31 -5.61 -7.22
C ALA A 247 -0.21 -5.21 -6.22
N PHE A 248 0.86 -6.01 -6.10
CA PHE A 248 1.93 -5.81 -5.13
C PHE A 248 2.89 -4.69 -5.51
N LEU A 249 3.50 -4.74 -6.70
CA LEU A 249 4.54 -3.80 -7.11
C LEU A 249 4.09 -2.34 -7.11
N PRO A 250 2.86 -2.00 -7.58
CA PRO A 250 2.34 -0.64 -7.48
C PRO A 250 1.82 -0.27 -6.09
N CYS A 251 1.99 -1.12 -5.07
CA CYS A 251 1.53 -0.89 -3.70
C CYS A 251 0.00 -0.87 -3.50
N ILE A 252 -0.78 -1.49 -4.41
CA ILE A 252 -2.25 -1.49 -4.36
C ILE A 252 -2.77 -2.31 -3.19
N CYS A 253 -2.16 -3.50 -2.94
CA CYS A 253 -2.64 -4.46 -1.94
C CYS A 253 -1.86 -4.42 -0.61
N LEU A 254 -1.08 -3.37 -0.37
CA LEU A 254 -0.23 -3.27 0.82
C LEU A 254 -0.99 -2.78 2.05
N ARG A 255 -0.45 -3.10 3.22
CA ARG A 255 -0.91 -2.59 4.51
C ARG A 255 -0.81 -1.06 4.57
N LYS A 256 -1.80 -0.38 5.16
CA LYS A 256 -1.83 1.09 5.26
C LYS A 256 -0.58 1.67 5.92
N SER A 257 -0.12 1.08 7.03
CA SER A 257 1.05 1.56 7.75
C SER A 257 2.37 1.47 6.96
N CYS A 258 2.43 0.67 5.89
CA CYS A 258 3.63 0.57 5.07
C CYS A 258 3.91 1.85 4.27
N SER A 259 2.87 2.61 3.90
CA SER A 259 3.05 3.91 3.22
C SER A 259 3.50 5.05 4.16
N ASN A 260 3.40 4.85 5.47
CA ASN A 260 3.85 5.78 6.50
C ASN A 260 4.83 5.10 7.46
N CYS A 261 5.67 4.19 6.93
CA CYS A 261 6.51 3.32 7.72
C CYS A 261 7.62 4.10 8.43
N LYS A 262 7.65 4.07 9.76
CA LYS A 262 8.70 4.68 10.56
C LYS A 262 10.05 3.94 10.51
N PHE A 263 10.09 2.75 9.90
CA PHE A 263 11.25 1.88 9.84
C PHE A 263 11.87 1.75 8.45
N SER A 264 11.27 2.36 7.42
CA SER A 264 11.87 2.56 6.09
C SER A 264 12.67 3.86 6.07
N VAL A 265 13.64 3.97 6.94
CA VAL A 265 14.48 5.16 7.18
C VAL A 265 15.90 4.74 7.56
N LEU A 266 16.82 5.68 7.50
CA LEU A 266 18.15 5.55 8.11
C LEU A 266 18.15 6.27 9.47
N PRO A 267 18.78 5.70 10.51
CA PRO A 267 19.47 4.40 10.55
C PRO A 267 18.53 3.20 10.51
N ARG A 268 19.01 2.09 9.95
CA ARG A 268 18.27 0.83 9.84
C ARG A 268 18.18 0.13 11.20
N GLN A 269 17.28 -0.86 11.31
CA GLN A 269 17.00 -1.55 12.57
C GLN A 269 17.89 -2.76 12.83
N GLY A 270 18.22 -3.56 11.80
CA GLY A 270 19.06 -4.76 11.92
C GLY A 270 20.55 -4.45 11.97
N ASP A 271 21.36 -5.37 12.48
CA ASP A 271 22.83 -5.30 12.39
C ASP A 271 23.28 -5.29 10.93
N LEU A 272 22.57 -6.04 10.08
CA LEU A 272 22.64 -5.98 8.62
C LEU A 272 21.26 -5.66 8.03
N THR A 273 21.23 -4.88 6.94
CA THR A 273 20.05 -4.75 6.08
C THR A 273 20.36 -5.40 4.74
N ILE A 274 19.48 -6.27 4.27
CA ILE A 274 19.66 -7.00 3.01
C ILE A 274 18.51 -6.77 2.04
N GLY A 275 18.80 -6.80 0.75
CA GLY A 275 17.81 -6.72 -0.32
C GLY A 275 18.38 -7.08 -1.68
N ASP A 276 17.54 -6.97 -2.72
CA ASP A 276 18.02 -7.04 -4.09
C ASP A 276 18.75 -5.74 -4.45
N PHE A 277 19.90 -5.80 -5.08
CA PHE A 277 20.58 -4.62 -5.58
C PHE A 277 20.14 -4.30 -7.02
N TRP A 278 18.86 -3.93 -7.18
CA TRP A 278 18.35 -3.54 -8.49
C TRP A 278 19.16 -2.39 -9.09
N GLY A 279 19.56 -2.53 -10.37
CA GLY A 279 20.30 -1.51 -11.10
C GLY A 279 21.80 -1.45 -10.78
N ILE A 280 22.36 -2.46 -10.13
CA ILE A 280 23.81 -2.54 -9.87
C ILE A 280 24.63 -2.55 -11.16
N ASP A 281 24.08 -3.06 -12.27
CA ASP A 281 24.68 -3.07 -13.60
C ASP A 281 24.98 -1.66 -14.15
N HIS A 282 24.33 -0.63 -13.63
CA HIS A 282 24.64 0.77 -13.97
C HIS A 282 25.91 1.27 -13.27
N PHE A 283 26.23 0.71 -12.10
CA PHE A 283 27.44 1.04 -11.35
C PHE A 283 28.61 0.16 -11.74
N ASP A 284 28.41 -1.17 -11.68
CA ASP A 284 29.43 -2.16 -12.04
C ASP A 284 28.79 -3.37 -12.71
N LYS A 285 28.95 -3.46 -14.03
CA LYS A 285 28.46 -4.59 -14.83
C LYS A 285 29.15 -5.92 -14.52
N SER A 286 30.32 -5.90 -13.91
CA SER A 286 31.09 -7.13 -13.65
C SER A 286 30.50 -7.96 -12.51
N ILE A 287 29.71 -7.36 -11.62
CA ILE A 287 29.07 -8.04 -10.50
C ILE A 287 27.71 -8.62 -10.87
N ASP A 288 27.02 -8.06 -11.86
CA ASP A 288 25.73 -8.57 -12.32
C ASP A 288 25.91 -9.71 -13.33
N ASP A 289 25.82 -10.93 -12.83
CA ASP A 289 25.81 -12.15 -13.67
C ASP A 289 24.40 -12.71 -13.87
N ARG A 290 23.34 -11.93 -13.58
CA ARG A 290 21.91 -12.28 -13.66
C ARG A 290 21.46 -13.43 -12.74
N LYS A 291 22.28 -13.81 -11.76
CA LYS A 291 21.92 -14.82 -10.75
C LYS A 291 21.47 -14.18 -9.42
N GLY A 292 21.48 -12.85 -9.34
CA GLY A 292 21.10 -12.05 -8.17
C GLY A 292 22.30 -11.52 -7.39
N THR A 293 22.26 -10.21 -7.14
CA THR A 293 23.20 -9.49 -6.30
C THR A 293 22.46 -8.87 -5.13
N SER A 294 22.97 -9.05 -3.92
CA SER A 294 22.36 -8.41 -2.74
C SER A 294 22.99 -7.05 -2.47
N VAL A 295 22.13 -6.05 -2.18
CA VAL A 295 22.56 -4.88 -1.41
C VAL A 295 22.64 -5.31 0.05
N VAL A 296 23.76 -4.96 0.71
CA VAL A 296 23.99 -5.22 2.13
C VAL A 296 24.43 -3.93 2.79
N LEU A 297 23.66 -3.45 3.77
CA LEU A 297 24.07 -2.33 4.61
C LEU A 297 24.59 -2.88 5.92
N VAL A 298 25.82 -2.56 6.25
CA VAL A 298 26.46 -2.88 7.53
C VAL A 298 26.15 -1.77 8.50
N ASN A 299 25.23 -2.03 9.43
CA ASN A 299 24.66 -1.00 10.30
C ASN A 299 25.31 -0.96 11.70
N SER A 300 26.05 -2.00 12.08
CA SER A 300 26.68 -2.12 13.40
C SER A 300 28.01 -2.86 13.33
N GLU A 301 28.78 -2.78 14.41
CA GLU A 301 30.03 -3.57 14.56
C GLU A 301 29.75 -5.09 14.53
N LYS A 302 28.64 -5.55 15.15
CA LYS A 302 28.23 -6.96 15.08
C LYS A 302 27.94 -7.38 13.64
N GLY A 303 27.26 -6.52 12.87
CA GLY A 303 27.02 -6.74 11.44
C GLY A 303 28.31 -6.88 10.65
N ARG A 304 29.33 -6.06 10.95
CA ARG A 304 30.66 -6.15 10.32
C ARG A 304 31.34 -7.48 10.63
N ASN A 305 31.41 -7.83 11.92
CA ASN A 305 32.06 -9.05 12.35
C ASN A 305 31.51 -10.30 11.70
N ILE A 306 30.17 -10.41 11.61
CA ILE A 306 29.55 -11.58 11.01
C ILE A 306 29.64 -11.57 9.47
N LEU A 307 29.68 -10.41 8.84
CA LEU A 307 29.96 -10.33 7.40
C LEU A 307 31.37 -10.84 7.09
N GLU A 308 32.36 -10.55 7.95
CA GLU A 308 33.70 -11.06 7.87
C GLU A 308 33.77 -12.57 8.14
N GLU A 309 33.05 -13.10 9.16
CA GLU A 309 32.93 -14.55 9.41
C GLU A 309 32.40 -15.31 8.19
N CYS A 310 31.57 -14.68 7.38
CA CYS A 310 30.98 -15.27 6.17
C CYS A 310 31.82 -15.05 4.90
N SER A 311 32.98 -14.45 5.00
CA SER A 311 33.76 -14.02 3.81
C SER A 311 34.08 -15.15 2.84
N GLU A 312 34.28 -16.40 3.32
CA GLU A 312 34.50 -17.59 2.49
C GLU A 312 33.29 -17.99 1.61
N TYR A 313 32.10 -17.51 1.95
CA TYR A 313 30.88 -17.78 1.16
C TYR A 313 30.68 -16.79 0.00
N TRP A 314 31.43 -15.69 -0.04
CA TRP A 314 31.29 -14.68 -1.08
C TRP A 314 32.10 -15.01 -2.32
N SER A 315 31.44 -15.07 -3.48
CA SER A 315 32.12 -15.11 -4.78
C SER A 315 32.57 -13.72 -5.22
N LYS A 316 31.82 -12.70 -4.81
CA LYS A 316 32.11 -11.27 -5.01
C LYS A 316 31.59 -10.44 -3.83
N ASP A 317 32.39 -9.46 -3.43
CA ASP A 317 32.04 -8.43 -2.45
C ASP A 317 32.72 -7.12 -2.85
N ILE A 318 31.90 -6.08 -3.11
CA ILE A 318 32.41 -4.74 -3.43
C ILE A 318 31.70 -3.69 -2.58
N ILE A 319 32.47 -2.75 -2.04
CA ILE A 319 31.90 -1.58 -1.37
C ILE A 319 31.39 -0.60 -2.42
N THR A 320 30.16 -0.12 -2.26
CA THR A 320 29.49 0.80 -3.17
C THR A 320 29.05 2.06 -2.44
N PRO A 321 28.95 3.23 -3.11
CA PRO A 321 28.27 4.36 -2.54
C PRO A 321 26.80 4.02 -2.24
N ILE A 322 26.30 4.41 -1.08
CA ILE A 322 24.90 4.14 -0.69
C ILE A 322 23.91 4.79 -1.66
N ASP A 323 24.28 5.91 -2.28
CA ASP A 323 23.44 6.61 -3.26
C ASP A 323 23.11 5.74 -4.49
N GLU A 324 24.01 4.83 -4.88
CA GLU A 324 23.74 3.86 -5.95
C GLU A 324 22.64 2.88 -5.55
N ALA A 325 22.63 2.41 -4.31
CA ALA A 325 21.56 1.58 -3.79
C ALA A 325 20.25 2.35 -3.67
N LEU A 326 20.28 3.60 -3.19
CA LEU A 326 19.11 4.46 -3.00
C LEU A 326 18.45 4.88 -4.32
N ARG A 327 19.18 4.89 -5.42
CA ARG A 327 18.67 5.29 -6.73
C ARG A 327 17.43 4.50 -7.16
N ILE A 328 17.43 3.18 -6.93
CA ILE A 328 16.30 2.30 -7.24
C ILE A 328 15.63 1.78 -5.96
N ASN A 329 16.39 1.37 -4.96
CA ASN A 329 15.87 0.84 -3.70
C ASN A 329 15.53 1.97 -2.70
N LYS A 330 14.64 2.87 -3.10
CA LYS A 330 14.23 4.04 -2.28
C LYS A 330 13.72 3.66 -0.90
N THR A 331 13.17 2.46 -0.73
CA THR A 331 12.66 1.95 0.55
C THR A 331 13.72 1.62 1.59
N ILE A 332 14.99 1.74 1.24
CA ILE A 332 16.07 1.79 2.22
C ILE A 332 15.90 2.99 3.16
N ALA A 333 15.55 4.16 2.63
CA ALA A 333 15.50 5.42 3.35
C ALA A 333 14.12 6.10 3.39
N HIS A 334 13.17 5.68 2.55
CA HIS A 334 11.83 6.28 2.47
C HIS A 334 10.76 5.22 2.26
N PRO A 335 9.59 5.31 2.93
CA PRO A 335 8.47 4.42 2.64
C PRO A 335 7.90 4.69 1.24
N PHE A 336 7.20 3.70 0.68
CA PHE A 336 6.40 3.91 -0.52
C PHE A 336 5.18 4.76 -0.23
N HIS A 337 4.75 5.54 -1.21
CA HIS A 337 3.45 6.20 -1.16
C HIS A 337 2.32 5.18 -1.39
N ALA A 338 1.23 5.33 -0.63
CA ALA A 338 0.05 4.51 -0.84
C ALA A 338 -0.46 4.69 -2.28
N HIS A 339 -0.78 3.57 -2.94
CA HIS A 339 -1.39 3.66 -4.27
C HIS A 339 -2.80 4.24 -4.16
N PRO A 340 -3.17 5.17 -4.99
CA PRO A 340 -4.49 5.79 -4.99
C PRO A 340 -5.65 4.78 -5.00
N ALA A 341 -5.59 3.78 -5.85
CA ALA A 341 -6.64 2.77 -5.97
C ALA A 341 -6.70 1.75 -4.81
N ARG A 342 -5.85 1.89 -3.75
CA ARG A 342 -5.84 0.93 -2.64
C ARG A 342 -7.22 0.77 -1.97
N ARG A 343 -7.89 1.89 -1.69
CA ARG A 343 -9.21 1.87 -1.05
C ARG A 343 -10.23 1.12 -1.90
N ARG A 344 -10.31 1.45 -3.19
CA ARG A 344 -11.14 0.79 -4.19
C ARG A 344 -10.85 -0.70 -4.28
N PHE A 345 -9.57 -1.06 -4.32
CA PHE A 345 -9.14 -2.44 -4.39
C PHE A 345 -9.75 -3.25 -3.25
N PHE A 346 -9.58 -2.81 -1.99
CA PHE A 346 -10.10 -3.53 -0.83
C PHE A 346 -11.63 -3.48 -0.72
N ALA A 347 -12.27 -2.37 -1.08
CA ALA A 347 -13.73 -2.26 -1.09
C ALA A 347 -14.39 -3.23 -2.09
N ASN A 348 -13.69 -3.60 -3.15
CA ASN A 348 -14.18 -4.47 -4.21
C ASN A 348 -13.52 -5.87 -4.23
N LEU A 349 -12.67 -6.19 -3.25
CA LEU A 349 -11.90 -7.43 -3.21
C LEU A 349 -12.78 -8.68 -3.26
N ASP A 350 -13.93 -8.65 -2.63
CA ASP A 350 -14.87 -9.79 -2.61
C ASP A 350 -15.85 -9.79 -3.80
N ARG A 351 -15.92 -8.68 -4.56
CA ARG A 351 -16.88 -8.50 -5.66
C ARG A 351 -16.34 -8.98 -7.02
N TYR A 352 -15.06 -8.76 -7.29
CA TYR A 352 -14.43 -9.07 -8.57
C TYR A 352 -13.33 -10.13 -8.41
N SER A 353 -13.02 -10.85 -9.48
CA SER A 353 -11.77 -11.64 -9.51
C SER A 353 -10.56 -10.73 -9.40
N LEU A 354 -9.45 -11.26 -8.89
CA LEU A 354 -8.23 -10.48 -8.66
C LEU A 354 -7.72 -9.84 -9.96
N ASP A 355 -7.77 -10.57 -11.07
CA ASP A 355 -7.31 -10.07 -12.38
C ASP A 355 -8.13 -8.87 -12.85
N ILE A 356 -9.47 -8.99 -12.84
CA ILE A 356 -10.38 -7.89 -13.19
C ILE A 356 -10.17 -6.69 -12.25
N LEU A 357 -10.05 -6.94 -10.97
CA LEU A 357 -9.89 -5.89 -9.97
C LEU A 357 -8.58 -5.11 -10.17
N VAL A 358 -7.48 -5.81 -10.41
CA VAL A 358 -6.18 -5.19 -10.70
C VAL A 358 -6.24 -4.38 -11.99
N GLN A 359 -6.83 -4.92 -13.04
CA GLN A 359 -7.03 -4.19 -14.29
C GLN A 359 -7.81 -2.89 -14.07
N LYS A 360 -8.94 -2.95 -13.35
CA LYS A 360 -9.72 -1.77 -12.99
C LYS A 360 -8.91 -0.74 -12.19
N CYS A 361 -8.02 -1.18 -11.31
CA CYS A 361 -7.15 -0.30 -10.52
C CYS A 361 -6.02 0.35 -11.34
N GLN A 362 -5.54 -0.32 -12.39
CA GLN A 362 -4.46 0.19 -13.24
C GLN A 362 -4.94 1.16 -14.33
N THR A 363 -6.20 1.05 -14.76
CA THR A 363 -6.75 1.85 -15.88
C THR A 363 -7.19 3.26 -15.49
N HIS A 364 -6.92 3.75 -14.28
CA HIS A 364 -7.40 5.05 -13.79
C HIS A 364 -8.89 5.30 -14.06
N HIS A 365 -9.70 4.24 -13.93
CA HIS A 365 -11.13 4.30 -14.13
C HIS A 365 -11.82 4.52 -12.78
N TYR A 366 -12.81 5.41 -12.72
CA TYR A 366 -13.58 5.77 -11.53
C TYR A 366 -15.05 5.42 -11.74
N ASP A 367 -15.76 5.11 -10.66
CA ASP A 367 -17.19 4.85 -10.76
C ASP A 367 -17.95 6.16 -11.01
N ILE A 368 -17.54 7.26 -10.35
CA ILE A 368 -18.28 8.53 -10.39
C ILE A 368 -17.33 9.72 -10.55
N GLY A 369 -17.59 10.54 -11.57
CA GLY A 369 -16.99 11.88 -11.73
C GLY A 369 -17.83 12.94 -11.02
N ILE A 370 -17.26 13.69 -10.07
CA ILE A 370 -17.93 14.79 -9.37
C ILE A 370 -17.57 16.12 -10.04
N VAL A 371 -18.57 16.77 -10.61
CA VAL A 371 -18.46 18.06 -11.30
C VAL A 371 -19.02 19.18 -10.44
N GLY A 372 -18.27 20.25 -10.23
CA GLY A 372 -18.76 21.37 -9.44
C GLY A 372 -17.75 22.47 -9.17
N LEU A 373 -18.16 23.44 -8.33
CA LEU A 373 -17.40 24.65 -8.00
C LEU A 373 -16.50 24.45 -6.75
N TRP A 374 -15.73 23.37 -6.72
CA TRP A 374 -14.92 22.96 -5.55
C TRP A 374 -13.53 23.65 -5.48
N TYR A 375 -13.28 24.64 -6.29
CA TYR A 375 -12.02 25.38 -6.39
C TYR A 375 -12.21 26.85 -6.02
N GLY A 376 -11.09 27.53 -5.75
CA GLY A 376 -11.09 28.95 -5.42
C GLY A 376 -10.95 29.21 -3.92
N LEU A 377 -11.58 30.27 -3.43
CA LEU A 377 -11.47 30.75 -2.04
C LEU A 377 -12.72 30.49 -1.18
N ASN A 378 -13.74 29.85 -1.75
CA ASN A 378 -14.98 29.56 -1.02
C ASN A 378 -14.84 28.24 -0.22
N TYR A 379 -14.49 28.36 1.04
CA TYR A 379 -14.32 27.20 1.93
C TYR A 379 -15.62 26.39 2.10
N GLY A 380 -16.79 27.06 2.09
CA GLY A 380 -18.11 26.35 2.17
C GLY A 380 -18.31 25.42 1.00
N SER A 381 -18.07 25.89 -0.22
CA SER A 381 -18.13 25.07 -1.42
C SER A 381 -17.14 23.91 -1.37
N ILE A 382 -15.89 24.18 -1.04
CA ILE A 382 -14.83 23.17 -0.94
C ILE A 382 -15.19 22.06 0.05
N LEU A 383 -15.65 22.41 1.26
CA LEU A 383 -16.05 21.43 2.26
C LEU A 383 -17.28 20.62 1.84
N THR A 384 -18.24 21.24 1.15
CA THR A 384 -19.41 20.53 0.64
C THR A 384 -19.02 19.49 -0.42
N TYR A 385 -18.17 19.84 -1.36
CA TYR A 385 -17.71 18.87 -2.36
C TYR A 385 -16.79 17.80 -1.76
N TYR A 386 -15.99 18.15 -0.78
CA TYR A 386 -15.21 17.15 -0.03
C TYR A 386 -16.12 16.17 0.72
N ALA A 387 -17.19 16.67 1.36
CA ALA A 387 -18.17 15.81 2.01
C ALA A 387 -18.88 14.89 1.00
N LEU A 388 -19.32 15.42 -0.15
CA LEU A 388 -19.90 14.61 -1.22
C LEU A 388 -18.91 13.54 -1.71
N TYR A 389 -17.67 13.89 -1.93
CA TYR A 389 -16.60 12.96 -2.31
C TYR A 389 -16.44 11.84 -1.25
N GLN A 390 -16.44 12.18 0.04
CA GLN A 390 -16.33 11.19 1.11
C GLN A 390 -17.56 10.28 1.17
N VAL A 391 -18.78 10.83 1.10
CA VAL A 391 -20.02 10.04 1.11
C VAL A 391 -20.06 9.05 -0.05
N VAL A 392 -19.74 9.49 -1.28
CA VAL A 392 -19.69 8.62 -2.45
C VAL A 392 -18.69 7.47 -2.23
N ASN A 393 -17.52 7.79 -1.69
CA ASN A 393 -16.51 6.77 -1.39
C ASN A 393 -16.95 5.84 -0.23
N GLU A 394 -17.63 6.34 0.81
CA GLU A 394 -18.17 5.53 1.92
C GLU A 394 -19.27 4.57 1.46
N MET A 395 -20.03 4.94 0.44
CA MET A 395 -21.00 4.07 -0.23
C MET A 395 -20.34 2.96 -1.08
N GLY A 396 -19.00 2.95 -1.18
CA GLY A 396 -18.23 1.93 -1.90
C GLY A 396 -17.98 2.25 -3.38
N PHE A 397 -18.28 3.49 -3.82
CA PHE A 397 -17.96 3.96 -5.16
C PHE A 397 -16.65 4.76 -5.16
N ASP A 398 -15.87 4.63 -6.21
CA ASP A 398 -14.69 5.47 -6.41
C ASP A 398 -15.06 6.78 -7.05
N ALA A 399 -14.76 7.87 -6.38
CA ALA A 399 -15.01 9.21 -6.85
C ALA A 399 -13.76 9.87 -7.46
N LEU A 400 -13.96 10.61 -8.55
CA LEU A 400 -13.01 11.51 -9.16
C LEU A 400 -13.54 12.95 -9.07
N MET A 401 -12.82 13.85 -8.44
CA MET A 401 -13.11 15.27 -8.52
C MET A 401 -12.72 15.77 -9.91
N VAL A 402 -13.69 16.13 -10.73
CA VAL A 402 -13.45 16.63 -12.08
C VAL A 402 -12.95 18.06 -12.00
N ASN A 403 -11.76 18.31 -12.51
CA ASN A 403 -11.17 19.64 -12.50
C ASN A 403 -11.92 20.58 -13.45
N LYS A 404 -11.90 21.85 -13.10
CA LYS A 404 -12.55 22.92 -13.87
C LYS A 404 -12.04 23.00 -15.31
N PRO A 405 -12.87 23.50 -16.24
CA PRO A 405 -12.39 23.96 -17.53
C PRO A 405 -11.36 25.10 -17.39
N LYS A 406 -10.30 25.09 -18.20
CA LYS A 406 -9.24 26.10 -18.13
C LYS A 406 -9.75 27.53 -18.31
N GLU A 407 -10.82 27.70 -19.06
CA GLU A 407 -11.37 29.01 -19.47
C GLU A 407 -12.28 29.64 -18.42
N LEU A 408 -12.70 28.88 -17.40
CA LEU A 408 -13.72 29.31 -16.43
C LEU A 408 -13.26 30.41 -15.48
N TRP A 409 -11.96 30.61 -15.23
CA TRP A 409 -11.49 31.57 -14.22
C TRP A 409 -10.09 32.07 -14.56
N SER A 410 -9.83 33.34 -14.29
CA SER A 410 -8.50 33.90 -14.37
C SER A 410 -7.50 33.11 -13.54
N ASP A 411 -6.23 33.08 -13.93
CA ASP A 411 -5.12 32.37 -13.26
C ASP A 411 -5.01 32.62 -11.75
N ARG A 412 -5.62 33.70 -11.24
CA ARG A 412 -5.69 34.00 -9.80
C ARG A 412 -6.34 32.91 -8.94
N TYR A 413 -7.25 32.10 -9.50
CA TYR A 413 -7.97 31.05 -8.78
C TYR A 413 -7.48 29.64 -9.11
N THR A 414 -6.50 29.51 -9.98
CA THR A 414 -5.90 28.24 -10.40
C THR A 414 -4.68 27.85 -9.58
N ASP A 415 -4.24 28.72 -8.67
CA ASP A 415 -3.03 28.50 -7.93
C ASP A 415 -3.21 27.31 -7.00
N HIS A 416 -2.45 26.22 -7.27
CA HIS A 416 -2.31 25.06 -6.40
C HIS A 416 -1.80 25.45 -4.98
N ASN A 417 -1.35 26.69 -4.81
CA ASN A 417 -0.78 27.20 -3.56
C ASN A 417 -1.82 27.74 -2.57
N THR A 418 -3.12 27.87 -2.96
CA THR A 418 -4.13 28.21 -1.95
C THR A 418 -4.33 27.04 -0.99
N ILE A 419 -4.47 27.33 0.31
CA ILE A 419 -4.69 26.29 1.35
C ILE A 419 -5.88 25.39 0.98
N ALA A 420 -6.92 25.97 0.42
CA ALA A 420 -8.14 25.28 0.02
C ALA A 420 -7.92 24.29 -1.14
N ASN A 421 -7.26 24.72 -2.20
CA ASN A 421 -6.93 23.85 -3.32
C ASN A 421 -5.97 22.75 -2.89
N LYS A 422 -4.94 23.09 -2.11
CA LYS A 422 -4.00 22.13 -1.54
C LYS A 422 -4.72 21.04 -0.74
N PHE A 423 -5.69 21.42 0.09
CA PHE A 423 -6.51 20.46 0.84
C PHE A 423 -7.22 19.45 -0.08
N ILE A 424 -7.85 19.91 -1.18
CA ILE A 424 -8.52 19.01 -2.12
C ILE A 424 -7.51 18.08 -2.82
N TYR A 425 -6.40 18.62 -3.32
CA TYR A 425 -5.39 17.80 -4.01
C TYR A 425 -4.68 16.78 -3.09
N GLU A 426 -4.60 17.08 -1.79
CA GLU A 426 -4.02 16.16 -0.80
C GLU A 426 -5.02 15.08 -0.34
N ASN A 427 -6.34 15.34 -0.43
CA ASN A 427 -7.37 14.47 0.15
C ASN A 427 -8.33 13.83 -0.87
N CYS A 428 -8.29 14.24 -2.14
CA CYS A 428 -9.17 13.74 -3.20
C CYS A 428 -8.38 13.35 -4.45
N TYR A 429 -8.93 12.42 -5.22
CA TYR A 429 -8.49 12.22 -6.61
C TYR A 429 -9.05 13.32 -7.47
N VAL A 430 -8.16 14.03 -8.16
CA VAL A 430 -8.51 15.18 -9.01
C VAL A 430 -8.06 14.90 -10.43
N SER A 431 -8.95 15.10 -11.39
CA SER A 431 -8.61 14.96 -12.80
C SER A 431 -7.62 16.07 -13.25
N ASN A 432 -6.89 15.81 -14.33
CA ASN A 432 -6.13 16.87 -14.99
C ASN A 432 -7.04 18.01 -15.47
N ILE A 433 -6.51 19.23 -15.55
CA ILE A 433 -7.20 20.36 -16.15
C ILE A 433 -7.34 20.09 -17.66
N ARG A 434 -8.56 20.24 -18.18
CA ARG A 434 -8.91 20.04 -19.59
C ARG A 434 -9.25 21.36 -20.26
N LYS A 435 -8.85 21.53 -21.53
CA LYS A 435 -8.87 22.83 -22.19
C LYS A 435 -10.16 23.12 -22.98
N ASN A 436 -10.83 22.07 -23.44
CA ASN A 436 -11.96 22.21 -24.36
C ASN A 436 -12.92 21.01 -24.21
N LYS A 437 -14.09 21.09 -24.85
CA LYS A 437 -15.14 20.08 -24.77
C LYS A 437 -14.65 18.67 -25.17
N ARG A 438 -13.85 18.56 -26.22
CA ARG A 438 -13.30 17.26 -26.66
C ARG A 438 -12.44 16.62 -25.60
N ASP A 439 -11.64 17.43 -24.88
CA ASP A 439 -10.83 16.95 -23.78
C ASP A 439 -11.72 16.52 -22.59
N TRP A 440 -12.90 17.15 -22.38
CA TRP A 440 -13.84 16.76 -21.33
C TRP A 440 -14.57 15.47 -21.69
N GLU A 441 -14.91 15.24 -22.97
CA GLU A 441 -15.51 13.99 -23.46
C GLU A 441 -14.65 12.77 -23.15
N ASP A 442 -13.31 12.92 -23.05
CA ASP A 442 -12.40 11.85 -22.61
C ASP A 442 -12.72 11.34 -21.19
N LEU A 443 -13.35 12.15 -20.34
CA LEU A 443 -13.80 11.70 -19.02
C LEU A 443 -14.78 10.52 -19.08
N ASN A 444 -15.49 10.35 -20.21
CA ASN A 444 -16.35 9.19 -20.43
C ASN A 444 -15.56 7.87 -20.46
N ASN A 445 -14.28 7.89 -20.81
CA ASN A 445 -13.40 6.73 -20.75
C ASN A 445 -12.93 6.42 -19.32
N HIS A 446 -13.06 7.38 -18.40
CA HIS A 446 -12.52 7.31 -17.05
C HIS A 446 -13.59 7.20 -15.96
N CYS A 447 -14.86 7.53 -16.24
CA CYS A 447 -15.95 7.47 -15.28
C CYS A 447 -17.16 6.73 -15.82
N ASP A 448 -17.86 5.95 -14.97
CA ASP A 448 -19.09 5.24 -15.33
C ASP A 448 -20.34 6.11 -15.17
N ALA A 449 -20.31 7.06 -14.25
CA ALA A 449 -21.39 8.00 -13.97
C ALA A 449 -20.84 9.38 -13.60
N PHE A 450 -21.71 10.40 -13.63
CA PHE A 450 -21.33 11.75 -13.24
C PHE A 450 -22.36 12.35 -12.28
N ILE A 451 -21.86 13.03 -11.24
CA ILE A 451 -22.67 13.82 -10.32
C ILE A 451 -22.27 15.29 -10.49
N VAL A 452 -23.26 16.16 -10.65
CA VAL A 452 -23.07 17.61 -10.61
C VAL A 452 -23.87 18.19 -9.45
N GLY A 453 -23.32 19.18 -8.79
CA GLY A 453 -24.09 19.91 -7.81
C GLY A 453 -23.46 20.07 -6.46
N SER A 454 -24.34 20.34 -5.51
CA SER A 454 -24.19 20.87 -4.16
C SER A 454 -23.78 22.35 -4.11
N ASP A 455 -23.97 23.10 -5.21
CA ASP A 455 -23.76 24.56 -5.25
C ASP A 455 -24.55 25.21 -6.39
N VAL A 456 -24.41 26.52 -6.59
CA VAL A 456 -25.07 27.33 -7.62
C VAL A 456 -24.50 27.05 -9.03
N VAL A 457 -24.35 25.79 -9.36
CA VAL A 457 -23.71 25.29 -10.61
C VAL A 457 -24.54 25.59 -11.86
N TRP A 458 -25.83 25.89 -11.73
CA TRP A 458 -26.74 26.22 -12.83
C TRP A 458 -27.02 27.71 -12.92
N ASN A 459 -26.29 28.55 -12.18
CA ASN A 459 -26.42 29.99 -12.26
C ASN A 459 -25.56 30.55 -13.41
N TYR A 460 -26.22 31.08 -14.44
CA TYR A 460 -25.55 31.58 -15.64
C TYR A 460 -24.56 32.72 -15.37
N ALA A 461 -24.88 33.62 -14.44
CA ALA A 461 -24.02 34.74 -14.09
C ALA A 461 -22.74 34.30 -13.36
N ILE A 462 -22.81 33.18 -12.62
CA ILE A 462 -21.66 32.64 -11.85
C ILE A 462 -20.81 31.73 -12.73
N CYS A 463 -21.45 30.84 -13.50
CA CYS A 463 -20.74 29.84 -14.28
C CYS A 463 -20.19 30.36 -15.62
N GLY A 464 -20.66 31.53 -16.08
CA GLY A 464 -20.18 32.20 -17.29
C GLY A 464 -20.61 31.51 -18.59
N LYS A 465 -20.68 32.31 -19.67
CA LYS A 465 -21.20 31.89 -20.96
C LYS A 465 -20.47 30.69 -21.58
N GLN A 466 -19.15 30.61 -21.45
CA GLN A 466 -18.34 29.60 -22.13
C GLN A 466 -18.33 28.23 -21.45
N SER A 467 -18.77 28.16 -20.19
CA SER A 467 -18.64 26.95 -19.39
C SER A 467 -19.96 26.54 -18.73
N HIS A 468 -21.02 27.29 -18.99
CA HIS A 468 -22.33 27.05 -18.41
C HIS A 468 -22.83 25.61 -18.67
N GLN A 469 -22.74 25.17 -19.92
CA GLN A 469 -23.16 23.84 -20.35
C GLN A 469 -22.35 22.70 -19.75
N PHE A 470 -21.09 22.93 -19.37
CA PHE A 470 -20.26 21.95 -18.66
C PHE A 470 -20.92 21.48 -17.37
N PHE A 471 -21.59 22.38 -16.64
CA PHE A 471 -22.32 22.04 -15.43
C PHE A 471 -23.70 21.40 -15.69
N PHE A 472 -24.15 21.36 -16.93
CA PHE A 472 -25.26 20.54 -17.39
C PHE A 472 -24.80 19.20 -17.95
N LEU A 473 -23.53 18.84 -17.75
CA LEU A 473 -22.92 17.59 -18.19
C LEU A 473 -23.06 17.35 -19.70
N ASP A 474 -22.91 18.42 -20.50
CA ASP A 474 -23.05 18.41 -21.98
C ASP A 474 -22.00 17.55 -22.70
N PHE A 475 -20.91 17.21 -22.02
CA PHE A 475 -19.81 16.36 -22.49
C PHE A 475 -20.02 14.87 -22.16
N VAL A 476 -21.01 14.54 -21.34
CA VAL A 476 -21.23 13.17 -20.86
C VAL A 476 -22.11 12.40 -21.84
N ASP A 477 -21.65 11.20 -22.22
CA ASP A 477 -22.40 10.28 -23.10
C ASP A 477 -23.80 9.98 -22.55
N ASP A 478 -24.80 9.89 -23.44
CA ASP A 478 -26.19 9.58 -23.07
C ASP A 478 -26.36 8.16 -22.46
N LYS A 479 -25.39 7.28 -22.63
CA LYS A 479 -25.40 5.93 -22.03
C LYS A 479 -24.94 5.91 -20.58
N LYS A 480 -24.36 7.00 -20.08
CA LYS A 480 -23.85 7.12 -18.72
C LYS A 480 -24.86 7.78 -17.80
N LYS A 481 -24.85 7.37 -16.54
CA LYS A 481 -25.71 7.96 -15.51
C LYS A 481 -25.31 9.41 -15.21
N LYS A 482 -26.30 10.30 -15.24
CA LYS A 482 -26.17 11.73 -14.94
C LYS A 482 -27.04 12.07 -13.74
N ILE A 483 -26.44 12.57 -12.69
CA ILE A 483 -27.10 12.86 -11.41
C ILE A 483 -26.85 14.33 -11.05
N ALA A 484 -27.90 15.07 -10.75
CA ALA A 484 -27.80 16.38 -10.11
C ALA A 484 -28.17 16.24 -8.63
N MET A 485 -27.27 16.70 -7.74
CA MET A 485 -27.46 16.60 -6.30
C MET A 485 -27.40 17.96 -5.64
N ALA A 486 -28.52 18.44 -5.13
CA ALA A 486 -28.66 19.76 -4.53
C ALA A 486 -28.10 20.89 -5.43
N SER A 487 -28.27 20.76 -6.74
CA SER A 487 -27.88 21.77 -7.71
C SER A 487 -28.81 23.00 -7.61
N SER A 488 -28.24 24.20 -7.83
CA SER A 488 -28.95 25.46 -7.62
C SER A 488 -28.83 26.38 -8.82
N PHE A 489 -29.95 27.06 -9.15
CA PHE A 489 -29.99 28.18 -10.10
C PHE A 489 -29.63 29.52 -9.43
N GLY A 490 -29.52 29.55 -8.09
CA GLY A 490 -29.37 30.79 -7.30
C GLY A 490 -30.69 31.58 -7.20
N ALA A 491 -30.59 32.90 -7.13
CA ALA A 491 -31.75 33.78 -7.01
C ALA A 491 -32.51 33.95 -8.35
N GLY A 492 -32.90 32.84 -8.95
CA GLY A 492 -33.68 32.81 -10.21
C GLY A 492 -32.83 32.41 -11.43
N TYR A 493 -33.54 31.83 -12.41
CA TYR A 493 -32.94 31.33 -13.65
C TYR A 493 -32.86 32.46 -14.69
N ASN A 494 -31.67 32.99 -14.89
CA ASN A 494 -31.41 34.21 -15.67
C ASN A 494 -30.58 33.98 -16.95
N ALA A 495 -30.53 32.76 -17.48
CA ALA A 495 -29.87 32.49 -18.75
C ALA A 495 -30.63 33.12 -19.95
N PRO A 496 -29.93 33.51 -21.04
CA PRO A 496 -30.57 33.92 -22.29
C PRO A 496 -31.45 32.82 -22.90
N ASP A 497 -32.42 33.20 -23.75
CA ASP A 497 -33.41 32.25 -24.27
C ASP A 497 -32.78 31.12 -25.11
N ASP A 498 -31.74 31.41 -25.87
CA ASP A 498 -30.98 30.43 -26.62
C ASP A 498 -30.28 29.40 -25.70
N GLU A 499 -29.69 29.84 -24.61
CA GLU A 499 -29.08 28.97 -23.60
C GLU A 499 -30.12 28.17 -22.83
N ARG A 500 -31.29 28.78 -22.50
CA ARG A 500 -32.38 28.07 -21.83
C ARG A 500 -32.91 26.88 -22.62
N ILE A 501 -32.90 26.96 -23.96
CA ILE A 501 -33.30 25.84 -24.82
C ILE A 501 -32.32 24.70 -24.68
N LEU A 502 -31.02 24.99 -24.70
CA LEU A 502 -29.95 24.00 -24.54
C LEU A 502 -29.96 23.41 -23.14
N ASP A 503 -30.11 24.22 -22.10
CA ASP A 503 -30.18 23.76 -20.72
C ASP A 503 -31.35 22.78 -20.49
N LYS A 504 -32.53 23.10 -21.02
CA LYS A 504 -33.68 22.17 -20.98
C LYS A 504 -33.38 20.85 -21.65
N TYR A 505 -32.70 20.87 -22.81
CA TYR A 505 -32.31 19.66 -23.50
C TYR A 505 -31.35 18.83 -22.64
N TYR A 506 -30.32 19.42 -22.04
CA TYR A 506 -29.35 18.68 -21.21
C TYR A 506 -30.00 18.21 -19.89
N ILE A 507 -30.80 19.02 -19.23
CA ILE A 507 -31.55 18.62 -18.02
C ILE A 507 -32.42 17.38 -18.30
N SER A 508 -33.06 17.29 -19.46
CA SER A 508 -33.86 16.12 -19.83
C SER A 508 -33.09 14.81 -19.92
N LYS A 509 -31.75 14.86 -19.94
CA LYS A 509 -30.84 13.70 -20.00
C LYS A 509 -30.40 13.19 -18.63
N PHE A 510 -30.79 13.86 -17.56
CA PHE A 510 -30.42 13.40 -16.21
C PHE A 510 -31.30 12.25 -15.76
N ASP A 511 -30.69 11.26 -15.11
CA ASP A 511 -31.42 10.13 -14.49
C ASP A 511 -32.04 10.50 -13.15
N TYR A 512 -31.42 11.46 -12.43
CA TYR A 512 -31.93 11.99 -11.17
C TYR A 512 -31.58 13.45 -11.03
N ILE A 513 -32.53 14.25 -10.53
CA ILE A 513 -32.37 15.68 -10.25
C ILE A 513 -32.87 15.99 -8.85
N GLY A 514 -31.96 16.40 -7.98
CA GLY A 514 -32.27 17.07 -6.72
C GLY A 514 -31.81 18.52 -6.80
N VAL A 515 -32.71 19.44 -6.51
CA VAL A 515 -32.45 20.88 -6.45
C VAL A 515 -32.43 21.37 -5.01
N ARG A 516 -31.72 22.47 -4.76
CA ARG A 516 -31.59 23.02 -3.41
C ARG A 516 -32.76 23.93 -3.03
N GLU A 517 -33.33 24.64 -3.99
CA GLU A 517 -34.40 25.60 -3.78
C GLU A 517 -35.72 25.10 -4.39
N THR A 518 -36.85 25.47 -3.77
CA THR A 518 -38.24 25.12 -4.24
C THR A 518 -38.56 25.68 -5.61
N ASP A 519 -38.14 26.90 -5.95
CA ASP A 519 -38.30 27.49 -7.27
C ASP A 519 -37.50 26.78 -8.38
N GLY A 520 -36.46 26.09 -8.01
CA GLY A 520 -35.74 25.17 -8.89
C GLY A 520 -36.57 23.98 -9.36
N ILE A 521 -37.54 23.51 -8.53
CA ILE A 521 -38.45 22.42 -8.89
C ILE A 521 -39.33 22.85 -10.06
N ASP A 522 -39.89 24.07 -10.04
CA ASP A 522 -40.71 24.59 -11.13
C ASP A 522 -39.90 24.69 -12.43
N THR A 523 -38.67 25.16 -12.33
CA THR A 523 -37.74 25.28 -13.48
C THR A 523 -37.45 23.92 -14.13
N VAL A 524 -37.26 22.85 -13.34
CA VAL A 524 -36.92 21.50 -13.81
C VAL A 524 -38.18 20.73 -14.24
N SER A 525 -39.35 20.94 -13.62
CA SER A 525 -40.59 20.19 -13.87
C SER A 525 -41.08 20.29 -15.31
N TYR A 526 -40.74 21.35 -16.03
CA TYR A 526 -41.02 21.50 -17.47
C TYR A 526 -40.30 20.45 -18.37
N THR A 527 -39.44 19.60 -17.81
CA THR A 527 -38.63 18.61 -18.56
C THR A 527 -39.12 17.17 -18.40
N HIS A 528 -40.33 16.94 -17.82
CA HIS A 528 -40.90 15.61 -17.53
C HIS A 528 -40.14 14.74 -16.49
N LEU A 529 -39.14 15.27 -15.79
CA LEU A 529 -38.48 14.61 -14.69
C LEU A 529 -39.13 14.98 -13.36
N ARG A 530 -39.28 14.01 -12.44
CA ARG A 530 -39.66 14.31 -11.05
C ARG A 530 -38.45 14.90 -10.33
N ALA A 531 -38.51 16.21 -10.10
CA ALA A 531 -37.53 16.86 -9.23
C ALA A 531 -37.86 16.61 -7.75
N HIS A 532 -36.86 16.37 -6.94
CA HIS A 532 -37.00 16.23 -5.50
C HIS A 532 -36.21 17.34 -4.81
N GLU A 533 -36.82 17.99 -3.83
CA GLU A 533 -36.13 18.92 -2.94
C GLU A 533 -35.26 18.10 -1.98
N THR A 534 -33.97 18.38 -1.96
CA THR A 534 -33.03 17.85 -0.94
C THR A 534 -32.75 18.96 0.07
N SER A 535 -33.58 19.04 1.12
CA SER A 535 -33.28 19.90 2.27
C SER A 535 -32.11 19.28 3.03
N LEU A 536 -30.95 19.89 2.94
CA LEU A 536 -29.84 19.65 3.87
C LEU A 536 -30.15 20.43 5.16
N HIS A 537 -30.74 19.76 6.16
CA HIS A 537 -30.76 20.22 7.54
C HIS A 537 -29.51 19.73 8.28
#